data_f733829c32d4eeb906d732a73183b271
#
_entry.id   f733829c32d4eeb906d732a73183b271
#
_cell.length_a   1.000
_cell.length_b   1.000
_cell.length_c   1.000
_cell.angle_alpha   90.00
_cell.angle_beta   90.00
_cell.angle_gamma   90.00
#
_symmetry.space_group_name_H-M   'P 1'
#
loop_
_entity.id
_entity.type
_entity.pdbx_description
1 polymer ?
#
loop_
_entity_poly.entity_id
_entity_poly.type
_entity_poly.pdbx_seq_one_letter_code
_entity_poly.pdbx_strand_id
1 'polypeptide(L)'
;LNSGVLGFMPIWAQSLDPEYGAGSAALLMAVIYAGSMLTQWPAGMISDQMDRRLVIAALSILGGLFALILVVMPSPSLGLAALLVGLWGAASLSYFAVAVAHAADRSRVEELPAIASGMLLVWAIGSTLGPIVAGIAYSGPLGPRGLFLFAAVSSCILAAGMFWRRRAREAVKEDERSHFVNLQATSAELAEIEAPEDELDRV
;
A
#
# COMPACT_ATOMS: atom_id res chain seq x y z
N LEU A 1 -3.44 6.13 -3.53
CA LEU A 1 -3.74 4.95 -4.32
C LEU A 1 -4.71 4.01 -3.60
N ASN A 2 -4.29 3.36 -2.51
CA ASN A 2 -5.05 2.28 -1.88
C ASN A 2 -6.44 2.71 -1.40
N SER A 3 -6.56 3.86 -0.72
CA SER A 3 -7.84 4.42 -0.27
C SER A 3 -8.84 4.64 -1.42
N GLY A 4 -8.35 5.08 -2.58
CA GLY A 4 -9.17 5.24 -3.77
C GLY A 4 -9.75 3.92 -4.26
N VAL A 5 -8.90 2.89 -4.39
CA VAL A 5 -9.36 1.56 -4.85
C VAL A 5 -10.28 0.90 -3.82
N LEU A 6 -9.90 0.91 -2.54
CA LEU A 6 -10.68 0.32 -1.47
C LEU A 6 -12.07 0.96 -1.33
N GLY A 7 -12.17 2.29 -1.50
CA GLY A 7 -13.45 3.01 -1.43
C GLY A 7 -14.45 2.60 -2.51
N PHE A 8 -13.98 2.21 -3.69
CA PHE A 8 -14.83 1.77 -4.80
C PHE A 8 -15.00 0.26 -4.91
N MET A 9 -14.24 -0.52 -4.13
CA MET A 9 -14.28 -1.98 -4.16
C MET A 9 -15.68 -2.55 -3.90
N PRO A 10 -16.47 -2.06 -2.90
CA PRO A 10 -17.83 -2.55 -2.69
C PRO A 10 -18.77 -2.31 -3.88
N ILE A 11 -18.63 -1.16 -4.54
CA ILE A 11 -19.45 -0.80 -5.73
C ILE A 11 -19.08 -1.72 -6.90
N TRP A 12 -17.80 -1.96 -7.11
CA TRP A 12 -17.34 -2.90 -8.15
C TRP A 12 -17.77 -4.33 -7.87
N ALA A 13 -17.68 -4.80 -6.62
CA ALA A 13 -18.14 -6.13 -6.22
C ALA A 13 -19.62 -6.35 -6.55
N GLN A 14 -20.48 -5.38 -6.27
CA GLN A 14 -21.91 -5.42 -6.61
C GLN A 14 -22.14 -5.47 -8.13
N SER A 15 -21.27 -4.85 -8.93
CA SER A 15 -21.37 -4.92 -10.38
C SER A 15 -20.99 -6.27 -10.97
N LEU A 16 -20.17 -7.06 -10.25
CA LEU A 16 -19.78 -8.43 -10.65
C LEU A 16 -20.82 -9.47 -10.27
N ASP A 17 -21.44 -9.29 -9.11
CA ASP A 17 -22.36 -10.27 -8.54
C ASP A 17 -23.50 -9.53 -7.81
N PRO A 18 -24.53 -9.10 -8.56
CA PRO A 18 -25.68 -8.36 -7.99
C PRO A 18 -26.50 -9.19 -7.01
N GLU A 19 -26.52 -10.52 -7.14
CA GLU A 19 -27.32 -11.42 -6.30
C GLU A 19 -26.76 -11.49 -4.87
N TYR A 20 -25.42 -11.55 -4.73
CA TYR A 20 -24.78 -11.63 -3.42
C TYR A 20 -24.26 -10.29 -2.88
N GLY A 21 -24.32 -9.23 -3.65
CA GLY A 21 -24.08 -7.82 -3.31
C GLY A 21 -23.10 -7.57 -2.16
N ALA A 22 -23.63 -7.43 -0.93
CA ALA A 22 -22.82 -7.16 0.27
C ALA A 22 -21.87 -8.31 0.63
N GLY A 23 -22.26 -9.57 0.39
CA GLY A 23 -21.40 -10.74 0.63
C GLY A 23 -20.18 -10.75 -0.27
N SER A 24 -20.35 -10.46 -1.56
CA SER A 24 -19.25 -10.35 -2.51
C SER A 24 -18.30 -9.21 -2.15
N ALA A 25 -18.83 -8.06 -1.74
CA ALA A 25 -18.05 -6.93 -1.27
C ALA A 25 -17.21 -7.28 -0.04
N ALA A 26 -17.82 -7.93 0.95
CA ALA A 26 -17.13 -8.39 2.15
C ALA A 26 -16.03 -9.40 1.83
N LEU A 27 -16.28 -10.36 0.93
CA LEU A 27 -15.29 -11.33 0.48
C LEU A 27 -14.09 -10.62 -0.17
N LEU A 28 -14.32 -9.71 -1.13
CA LEU A 28 -13.24 -9.03 -1.82
C LEU A 28 -12.40 -8.19 -0.84
N MET A 29 -13.02 -7.49 0.09
CA MET A 29 -12.30 -6.75 1.13
C MET A 29 -11.49 -7.70 2.04
N ALA A 30 -12.08 -8.81 2.45
CA ALA A 30 -11.41 -9.79 3.30
C ALA A 30 -10.15 -10.37 2.63
N VAL A 31 -10.22 -10.76 1.35
CA VAL A 31 -9.06 -11.32 0.64
C VAL A 31 -7.98 -10.29 0.36
N ILE A 32 -8.34 -9.01 0.15
CA ILE A 32 -7.38 -7.91 0.01
C ILE A 32 -6.56 -7.77 1.30
N TYR A 33 -7.22 -7.69 2.46
CA TYR A 33 -6.53 -7.53 3.73
C TYR A 33 -5.78 -8.81 4.15
N ALA A 34 -6.36 -10.00 3.90
CA ALA A 34 -5.68 -11.26 4.15
C ALA A 34 -4.40 -11.38 3.31
N GLY A 35 -4.46 -11.05 2.02
CA GLY A 35 -3.29 -11.01 1.15
C GLY A 35 -2.21 -10.06 1.68
N SER A 36 -2.60 -8.86 2.10
CA SER A 36 -1.69 -7.89 2.71
C SER A 36 -1.06 -8.45 3.99
N MET A 37 -1.85 -8.99 4.91
CA MET A 37 -1.37 -9.54 6.17
C MET A 37 -0.33 -10.65 5.95
N LEU A 38 -0.59 -11.55 5.01
CA LEU A 38 0.34 -12.65 4.67
C LEU A 38 1.64 -12.17 4.03
N THR A 39 1.61 -11.04 3.32
CA THR A 39 2.77 -10.55 2.56
C THR A 39 3.61 -9.55 3.35
N GLN A 40 3.04 -8.83 4.31
CA GLN A 40 3.77 -7.79 5.06
C GLN A 40 5.02 -8.33 5.75
N TRP A 41 4.91 -9.47 6.44
CA TRP A 41 6.05 -10.06 7.13
C TRP A 41 7.16 -10.56 6.19
N PRO A 42 6.88 -11.38 5.14
CA PRO A 42 7.91 -11.75 4.18
C PRO A 42 8.52 -10.54 3.45
N ALA A 43 7.70 -9.56 3.07
CA ALA A 43 8.19 -8.34 2.43
C ALA A 43 9.14 -7.56 3.35
N GLY A 44 8.82 -7.50 4.64
CA GLY A 44 9.69 -6.92 5.67
C GLY A 44 11.03 -7.63 5.75
N MET A 45 11.04 -8.95 5.91
CA MET A 45 12.26 -9.77 5.97
C MET A 45 13.15 -9.58 4.73
N ILE A 46 12.54 -9.59 3.53
CA ILE A 46 13.27 -9.37 2.28
C ILE A 46 13.84 -7.94 2.25
N SER A 47 13.09 -6.97 2.78
CA SER A 47 13.51 -5.57 2.80
C SER A 47 14.69 -5.31 3.74
N ASP A 48 14.91 -6.14 4.75
CA ASP A 48 16.07 -6.04 5.63
C ASP A 48 17.35 -6.52 4.94
N GLN A 49 17.24 -7.49 4.03
CA GLN A 49 18.37 -8.08 3.30
C GLN A 49 18.71 -7.34 2.00
N MET A 50 17.75 -6.61 1.43
CA MET A 50 17.88 -5.94 0.14
C MET A 50 17.67 -4.43 0.27
N ASP A 51 18.00 -3.67 -0.80
CA ASP A 51 17.65 -2.25 -0.87
C ASP A 51 16.12 -2.09 -0.83
N ARG A 52 15.60 -1.49 0.25
CA ARG A 52 14.15 -1.30 0.48
C ARG A 52 13.44 -0.65 -0.71
N ARG A 53 14.13 0.19 -1.48
CA ARG A 53 13.59 0.81 -2.71
C ARG A 53 13.28 -0.21 -3.79
N LEU A 54 14.09 -1.28 -3.89
CA LEU A 54 13.84 -2.38 -4.82
C LEU A 54 12.62 -3.20 -4.40
N VAL A 55 12.47 -3.45 -3.11
CA VAL A 55 11.30 -4.18 -2.57
C VAL A 55 10.03 -3.38 -2.82
N ILE A 56 10.02 -2.06 -2.54
CA ILE A 56 8.89 -1.18 -2.84
C ILE A 56 8.59 -1.18 -4.34
N ALA A 57 9.62 -1.07 -5.20
CA ALA A 57 9.44 -1.09 -6.65
C ALA A 57 8.87 -2.43 -7.13
N ALA A 58 9.37 -3.56 -6.63
CA ALA A 58 8.88 -4.90 -6.98
C ALA A 58 7.41 -5.09 -6.56
N LEU A 59 7.06 -4.73 -5.33
CA LEU A 59 5.68 -4.78 -4.86
C LEU A 59 4.77 -3.86 -5.68
N SER A 60 5.24 -2.66 -6.05
CA SER A 60 4.48 -1.74 -6.90
C SER A 60 4.27 -2.30 -8.30
N ILE A 61 5.28 -2.93 -8.90
CA ILE A 61 5.16 -3.58 -10.22
C ILE A 61 4.17 -4.73 -10.16
N LEU A 62 4.25 -5.59 -9.13
CA LEU A 62 3.31 -6.70 -8.95
C LEU A 62 1.88 -6.20 -8.77
N GLY A 63 1.66 -5.21 -7.90
CA GLY A 63 0.34 -4.59 -7.72
C GLY A 63 -0.18 -3.96 -9.00
N GLY A 64 0.68 -3.24 -9.74
CA GLY A 64 0.34 -2.68 -11.04
C GLY A 64 -0.02 -3.74 -12.09
N LEU A 65 0.69 -4.88 -12.11
CA LEU A 65 0.41 -6.00 -13.00
C LEU A 65 -0.96 -6.63 -12.70
N PHE A 66 -1.28 -6.92 -11.45
CA PHE A 66 -2.59 -7.47 -11.09
C PHE A 66 -3.72 -6.49 -11.39
N ALA A 67 -3.52 -5.20 -11.14
CA ALA A 67 -4.47 -4.17 -11.54
C ALA A 67 -4.64 -4.14 -13.07
N LEU A 68 -3.56 -4.23 -13.85
CA LEU A 68 -3.62 -4.22 -15.31
C LEU A 68 -4.35 -5.45 -15.87
N ILE A 69 -4.19 -6.63 -15.25
CA ILE A 69 -4.96 -7.83 -15.61
C ILE A 69 -6.46 -7.55 -15.43
N LEU A 70 -6.87 -6.89 -14.33
CA LEU A 70 -8.27 -6.51 -14.11
C LEU A 70 -8.77 -5.46 -15.10
N VAL A 71 -7.90 -4.59 -15.64
CA VAL A 71 -8.28 -3.66 -16.73
C VAL A 71 -8.67 -4.42 -17.99
N VAL A 72 -7.92 -5.46 -18.36
CA VAL A 72 -8.17 -6.22 -19.62
C VAL A 72 -9.27 -7.27 -19.47
N MET A 73 -9.68 -7.59 -18.25
CA MET A 73 -10.75 -8.55 -17.95
C MET A 73 -12.05 -7.82 -17.58
N PRO A 74 -13.02 -7.69 -18.50
CA PRO A 74 -14.19 -6.85 -18.25
C PRO A 74 -15.16 -7.40 -17.19
N SER A 75 -15.22 -8.72 -17.06
CA SER A 75 -16.17 -9.41 -16.17
C SER A 75 -15.54 -10.72 -15.67
N PRO A 76 -14.57 -10.66 -14.74
CA PRO A 76 -14.03 -11.86 -14.14
C PRO A 76 -15.08 -12.52 -13.26
N SER A 77 -15.05 -13.87 -13.14
CA SER A 77 -15.86 -14.53 -12.12
C SER A 77 -15.46 -14.05 -10.73
N LEU A 78 -16.38 -14.12 -9.74
CA LEU A 78 -16.11 -13.67 -8.38
C LEU A 78 -14.86 -14.32 -7.78
N GLY A 79 -14.64 -15.62 -8.01
CA GLY A 79 -13.45 -16.33 -7.54
C GLY A 79 -12.15 -15.79 -8.15
N LEU A 80 -12.14 -15.52 -9.45
CA LEU A 80 -10.98 -14.92 -10.13
C LEU A 80 -10.76 -13.46 -9.70
N ALA A 81 -11.83 -12.70 -9.54
CA ALA A 81 -11.79 -11.36 -8.99
C ALA A 81 -11.16 -11.37 -7.58
N ALA A 82 -11.64 -12.25 -6.70
CA ALA A 82 -11.11 -12.41 -5.35
C ALA A 82 -9.62 -12.76 -5.34
N LEU A 83 -9.18 -13.69 -6.20
CA LEU A 83 -7.77 -14.02 -6.34
C LEU A 83 -6.93 -12.81 -6.78
N LEU A 84 -7.36 -12.12 -7.83
CA LEU A 84 -6.59 -11.00 -8.40
C LEU A 84 -6.55 -9.79 -7.46
N VAL A 85 -7.66 -9.45 -6.79
CA VAL A 85 -7.65 -8.34 -5.82
C VAL A 85 -6.94 -8.72 -4.53
N GLY A 86 -6.95 -10.01 -4.12
CA GLY A 86 -6.15 -10.51 -3.01
C GLY A 86 -4.66 -10.37 -3.28
N LEU A 87 -4.19 -10.76 -4.48
CA LEU A 87 -2.81 -10.59 -4.91
C LEU A 87 -2.43 -9.12 -5.08
N TRP A 88 -3.35 -8.29 -5.59
CA TRP A 88 -3.18 -6.85 -5.63
C TRP A 88 -3.03 -6.26 -4.22
N GLY A 89 -3.88 -6.66 -3.28
CA GLY A 89 -3.82 -6.25 -1.87
C GLY A 89 -2.52 -6.67 -1.20
N ALA A 90 -2.09 -7.92 -1.43
CA ALA A 90 -0.82 -8.47 -0.98
C ALA A 90 0.36 -7.57 -1.39
N ALA A 91 0.40 -7.13 -2.62
CA ALA A 91 1.45 -6.27 -3.14
C ALA A 91 1.27 -4.81 -2.71
N SER A 92 0.07 -4.24 -2.93
CA SER A 92 -0.16 -2.79 -2.85
C SER A 92 -0.33 -2.25 -1.43
N LEU A 93 -0.79 -3.06 -0.46
CA LEU A 93 -0.91 -2.62 0.92
C LEU A 93 0.40 -2.83 1.71
N SER A 94 1.25 -3.76 1.28
CA SER A 94 2.48 -4.10 2.02
C SER A 94 3.62 -3.10 1.83
N TYR A 95 3.67 -2.35 0.73
CA TYR A 95 4.79 -1.43 0.50
C TYR A 95 4.82 -0.23 1.46
N PHE A 96 3.69 0.13 2.10
CA PHE A 96 3.67 1.26 3.04
C PHE A 96 4.57 0.99 4.25
N ALA A 97 4.48 -0.20 4.84
CA ALA A 97 5.32 -0.59 5.98
C ALA A 97 6.82 -0.56 5.61
N VAL A 98 7.17 -1.07 4.41
CA VAL A 98 8.55 -0.99 3.90
C VAL A 98 8.99 0.46 3.65
N ALA A 99 8.07 1.33 3.21
CA ALA A 99 8.36 2.75 3.01
C ALA A 99 8.62 3.49 4.33
N VAL A 100 7.89 3.16 5.40
CA VAL A 100 8.15 3.69 6.76
C VAL A 100 9.52 3.27 7.23
N ALA A 101 9.86 1.98 7.13
CA ALA A 101 11.17 1.48 7.48
C ALA A 101 12.30 2.14 6.65
N HIS A 102 12.06 2.36 5.34
CA HIS A 102 13.02 3.08 4.50
C HIS A 102 13.22 4.54 4.93
N ALA A 103 12.18 5.20 5.41
CA ALA A 103 12.31 6.56 5.93
C ALA A 103 13.10 6.57 7.25
N ALA A 104 12.83 5.61 8.14
CA ALA A 104 13.52 5.48 9.42
C ALA A 104 15.02 5.23 9.24
N ASP A 105 15.45 4.35 8.32
CA ASP A 105 16.88 4.07 8.05
C ASP A 105 17.70 5.31 7.65
N ARG A 106 17.05 6.36 7.19
CA ARG A 106 17.71 7.58 6.69
C ARG A 106 17.63 8.76 7.65
N SER A 107 17.16 8.51 8.85
CA SER A 107 16.79 9.54 9.80
C SER A 107 17.50 9.32 11.12
N ARG A 108 17.78 10.41 11.81
CA ARG A 108 18.26 10.36 13.18
C ARG A 108 17.12 9.98 14.11
N VAL A 109 17.42 9.39 15.26
CA VAL A 109 16.38 8.98 16.22
C VAL A 109 15.53 10.18 16.65
N GLU A 110 16.14 11.37 16.82
CA GLU A 110 15.46 12.60 17.22
C GLU A 110 14.51 13.16 16.11
N GLU A 111 14.68 12.70 14.85
CA GLU A 111 13.87 13.12 13.70
C GLU A 111 12.69 12.17 13.44
N LEU A 112 12.67 10.99 14.07
CA LEU A 112 11.66 9.96 13.82
C LEU A 112 10.22 10.46 14.05
N PRO A 113 9.90 11.21 15.14
CA PRO A 113 8.56 11.73 15.34
C PRO A 113 8.12 12.70 14.22
N ALA A 114 9.00 13.58 13.80
CA ALA A 114 8.71 14.54 12.72
C ALA A 114 8.48 13.83 11.38
N ILE A 115 9.23 12.75 11.11
CA ILE A 115 9.07 11.94 9.90
C ILE A 115 7.77 11.14 9.95
N ALA A 116 7.44 10.53 11.08
CA ALA A 116 6.18 9.81 11.28
C ALA A 116 4.99 10.74 11.04
N SER A 117 5.00 11.92 11.66
CA SER A 117 3.97 12.96 11.48
C SER A 117 3.87 13.41 10.00
N GLY A 118 5.01 13.63 9.34
CA GLY A 118 5.06 13.98 7.92
C GLY A 118 4.50 12.87 7.02
N MET A 119 4.81 11.60 7.29
CA MET A 119 4.27 10.45 6.56
C MET A 119 2.76 10.31 6.75
N LEU A 120 2.26 10.51 7.99
CA LEU A 120 0.82 10.53 8.28
C LEU A 120 0.10 11.66 7.54
N LEU A 121 0.70 12.85 7.47
CA LEU A 121 0.13 13.96 6.72
C LEU A 121 0.03 13.64 5.22
N VAL A 122 1.09 13.11 4.62
CA VAL A 122 1.08 12.68 3.21
C VAL A 122 0.06 11.57 2.97
N TRP A 123 -0.02 10.62 3.91
CA TRP A 123 -1.03 9.55 3.86
C TRP A 123 -2.45 10.12 3.94
N ALA A 124 -2.74 11.07 4.83
CA ALA A 124 -4.05 11.70 4.99
C ALA A 124 -4.46 12.47 3.72
N ILE A 125 -3.55 13.27 3.14
CA ILE A 125 -3.77 13.95 1.86
C ILE A 125 -4.08 12.93 0.76
N GLY A 126 -3.27 11.88 0.65
CA GLY A 126 -3.47 10.81 -0.33
C GLY A 126 -4.78 10.06 -0.13
N SER A 127 -5.20 9.86 1.14
CA SER A 127 -6.46 9.19 1.48
C SER A 127 -7.69 10.04 1.17
N THR A 128 -7.56 11.35 1.18
CA THR A 128 -8.61 12.30 0.79
C THR A 128 -8.71 12.44 -0.73
N LEU A 129 -7.58 12.63 -1.41
CA LEU A 129 -7.55 12.84 -2.87
C LEU A 129 -7.74 11.53 -3.65
N GLY A 130 -7.29 10.41 -3.09
CA GLY A 130 -7.36 9.11 -3.74
C GLY A 130 -8.76 8.72 -4.22
N PRO A 131 -9.78 8.73 -3.35
CA PRO A 131 -11.16 8.45 -3.74
C PRO A 131 -11.72 9.41 -4.79
N ILE A 132 -11.33 10.68 -4.78
CA ILE A 132 -11.77 11.67 -5.78
C ILE A 132 -11.24 11.27 -7.16
N VAL A 133 -9.95 11.03 -7.28
CA VAL A 133 -9.34 10.64 -8.57
C VAL A 133 -9.83 9.27 -9.03
N ALA A 134 -9.96 8.31 -8.10
CA ALA A 134 -10.51 6.99 -8.38
C ALA A 134 -11.97 7.08 -8.87
N GLY A 135 -12.77 7.96 -8.28
CA GLY A 135 -14.15 8.21 -8.68
C GLY A 135 -14.26 8.79 -10.09
N ILE A 136 -13.39 9.74 -10.44
CA ILE A 136 -13.30 10.28 -11.80
C ILE A 136 -12.91 9.16 -12.78
N ALA A 137 -11.94 8.33 -12.44
CA ALA A 137 -11.50 7.22 -13.28
C ALA A 137 -12.61 6.15 -13.43
N TYR A 138 -13.34 5.85 -12.36
CA TYR A 138 -14.45 4.90 -12.35
C TYR A 138 -15.64 5.40 -13.18
N SER A 139 -15.97 6.70 -13.12
CA SER A 139 -17.05 7.32 -13.86
C SER A 139 -16.68 7.66 -15.32
N GLY A 140 -15.42 7.48 -15.69
CA GLY A 140 -14.92 7.77 -17.03
C GLY A 140 -15.33 6.73 -18.08
N PRO A 141 -14.84 6.85 -19.32
CA PRO A 141 -15.25 6.01 -20.44
C PRO A 141 -14.91 4.52 -20.27
N LEU A 142 -13.98 4.16 -19.38
CA LEU A 142 -13.64 2.79 -19.06
C LEU A 142 -14.52 2.17 -17.96
N GLY A 143 -15.38 2.98 -17.30
CA GLY A 143 -16.21 2.51 -16.20
C GLY A 143 -15.40 1.87 -15.07
N PRO A 144 -15.83 0.73 -14.51
CA PRO A 144 -15.12 0.05 -13.42
C PRO A 144 -13.65 -0.29 -13.73
N ARG A 145 -13.28 -0.49 -14.99
CA ARG A 145 -11.90 -0.72 -15.40
C ARG A 145 -11.01 0.50 -15.17
N GLY A 146 -11.58 1.71 -15.20
CA GLY A 146 -10.88 2.95 -14.90
C GLY A 146 -10.29 2.97 -13.50
N LEU A 147 -10.95 2.31 -12.53
CA LEU A 147 -10.44 2.13 -11.17
C LEU A 147 -9.11 1.37 -11.17
N PHE A 148 -9.05 0.25 -11.90
CA PHE A 148 -7.84 -0.56 -11.96
C PHE A 148 -6.75 0.07 -12.84
N LEU A 149 -7.14 0.84 -13.87
CA LEU A 149 -6.18 1.65 -14.62
C LEU A 149 -5.55 2.72 -13.73
N PHE A 150 -6.33 3.41 -12.91
CA PHE A 150 -5.80 4.34 -11.88
C PHE A 150 -4.82 3.63 -10.94
N ALA A 151 -5.16 2.41 -10.47
CA ALA A 151 -4.27 1.61 -9.63
C ALA A 151 -2.96 1.25 -10.36
N ALA A 152 -3.04 0.79 -11.60
CA ALA A 152 -1.88 0.40 -12.41
C ALA A 152 -0.96 1.60 -12.69
N VAL A 153 -1.52 2.74 -13.13
CA VAL A 153 -0.75 3.96 -13.41
C VAL A 153 -0.06 4.48 -12.15
N SER A 154 -0.78 4.54 -11.02
CA SER A 154 -0.21 4.99 -9.75
C SER A 154 0.92 4.06 -9.28
N SER A 155 0.78 2.75 -9.44
CA SER A 155 1.81 1.76 -9.14
C SER A 155 3.04 1.93 -10.04
N CYS A 156 2.84 2.18 -11.33
CA CYS A 156 3.95 2.48 -12.27
C CYS A 156 4.70 3.75 -11.89
N ILE A 157 3.99 4.81 -11.50
CA ILE A 157 4.60 6.07 -11.04
C ILE A 157 5.44 5.81 -9.78
N LEU A 158 4.93 5.05 -8.82
CA LEU A 158 5.67 4.70 -7.61
C LEU A 158 6.92 3.88 -7.93
N ALA A 159 6.80 2.84 -8.75
CA ALA A 159 7.94 2.01 -9.16
C ALA A 159 9.02 2.85 -9.88
N ALA A 160 8.61 3.68 -10.85
CA ALA A 160 9.52 4.57 -11.57
C ALA A 160 10.23 5.56 -10.62
N GLY A 161 9.49 6.11 -9.65
CA GLY A 161 10.04 6.99 -8.61
C GLY A 161 11.10 6.29 -7.75
N MET A 162 10.88 5.02 -7.38
CA MET A 162 11.86 4.23 -6.62
C MET A 162 13.12 3.93 -7.44
N PHE A 163 12.99 3.59 -8.72
CA PHE A 163 14.14 3.38 -9.60
C PHE A 163 14.92 4.68 -9.84
N TRP A 164 14.23 5.80 -10.01
CA TRP A 164 14.88 7.10 -10.14
C TRP A 164 15.66 7.48 -8.87
N ARG A 165 15.05 7.33 -7.71
CA ARG A 165 15.73 7.59 -6.41
C ARG A 165 16.90 6.66 -6.17
N ARG A 166 16.86 5.42 -6.66
CA ARG A 166 17.98 4.49 -6.58
C ARG A 166 19.18 4.95 -7.40
N ARG A 167 18.92 5.58 -8.56
CA ARG A 167 20.00 6.15 -9.40
C ARG A 167 20.57 7.44 -8.83
N ALA A 168 19.75 8.23 -8.13
CA ALA A 168 20.11 9.54 -7.63
C ALA A 168 20.82 9.50 -6.26
N ARG A 169 20.71 8.43 -5.49
CA ARG A 169 21.29 8.31 -4.13
C ARG A 169 21.78 6.89 -3.88
N GLU A 170 22.89 6.75 -3.16
CA GLU A 170 23.42 5.46 -2.73
C GLU A 170 22.45 4.72 -1.78
N ALA A 171 22.55 3.40 -1.74
CA ALA A 171 21.80 2.58 -0.80
C ALA A 171 22.38 2.75 0.63
N VAL A 172 21.52 2.65 1.64
CA VAL A 172 21.95 2.55 3.03
C VAL A 172 22.66 1.19 3.19
N LYS A 173 23.81 1.16 3.84
CA LYS A 173 24.56 -0.07 4.07
C LYS A 173 23.75 -1.02 4.95
N GLU A 174 24.00 -2.31 4.80
CA GLU A 174 23.24 -3.36 5.49
C GLU A 174 23.36 -3.27 7.01
N ASP A 175 24.54 -2.93 7.49
CA ASP A 175 24.88 -2.74 8.91
C ASP A 175 24.26 -1.47 9.55
N GLU A 176 23.82 -0.53 8.72
CA GLU A 176 23.17 0.72 9.15
C GLU A 176 21.63 0.65 9.07
N ARG A 177 21.04 -0.48 8.65
CA ARG A 177 19.59 -0.63 8.52
C ARG A 177 18.97 -1.07 9.85
N SER A 178 17.85 -0.43 10.21
CA SER A 178 17.02 -0.88 11.32
C SER A 178 16.29 -2.18 10.96
N HIS A 179 16.06 -3.06 11.95
CA HIS A 179 15.18 -4.22 11.73
C HIS A 179 13.77 -3.78 11.37
N PHE A 180 13.14 -4.52 10.45
CA PHE A 180 11.78 -4.23 10.04
C PHE A 180 10.81 -4.41 11.21
N VAL A 181 10.06 -3.36 11.52
CA VAL A 181 8.91 -3.40 12.42
C VAL A 181 7.66 -3.10 11.60
N ASN A 182 6.63 -3.93 11.74
CA ASN A 182 5.39 -3.76 10.99
C ASN A 182 4.55 -2.62 11.58
N LEU A 183 4.91 -1.39 11.25
CA LEU A 183 4.18 -0.20 11.65
C LEU A 183 3.11 0.14 10.60
N GLN A 184 1.87 0.22 11.03
CA GLN A 184 0.78 0.78 10.24
C GLN A 184 0.57 2.24 10.62
N ALA A 185 -0.09 3.02 9.76
CA ALA A 185 -0.35 4.44 10.00
C ALA A 185 -1.11 4.75 11.31
N THR A 186 -1.73 3.72 11.90
CA THR A 186 -2.49 3.78 13.15
C THR A 186 -1.89 2.91 14.26
N SER A 187 -0.62 2.49 14.16
CA SER A 187 0.04 1.67 15.17
C SER A 187 0.26 2.44 16.47
N ALA A 188 -0.02 1.80 17.61
CA ALA A 188 0.25 2.38 18.93
C ALA A 188 1.75 2.64 19.15
N GLU A 189 2.62 1.83 18.55
CA GLU A 189 4.07 2.00 18.59
C GLU A 189 4.56 3.33 17.99
N LEU A 190 3.81 3.91 17.03
CA LEU A 190 4.12 5.26 16.54
C LEU A 190 3.84 6.33 17.60
N ALA A 191 2.88 6.10 18.49
CA ALA A 191 2.58 7.01 19.60
C ALA A 191 3.63 6.88 20.75
N GLU A 192 4.19 5.69 20.96
CA GLU A 192 5.25 5.47 21.95
C GLU A 192 6.57 6.14 21.54
N ILE A 193 6.86 6.24 20.25
CA ILE A 193 8.03 6.97 19.73
C ILE A 193 7.89 8.49 20.00
N GLU A 194 6.65 9.00 20.12
CA GLU A 194 6.37 10.41 20.43
C GLU A 194 6.36 10.71 21.94
N ALA A 195 6.29 9.69 22.81
CA ALA A 195 6.28 9.90 24.24
C ALA A 195 7.68 10.28 24.75
N PRO A 196 7.85 11.39 25.46
CA PRO A 196 9.11 11.73 26.12
C PRO A 196 9.50 10.62 27.10
N GLU A 197 10.79 10.27 27.16
CA GLU A 197 11.31 9.25 28.08
C GLU A 197 10.93 9.50 29.55
N ASP A 198 10.67 10.74 29.94
CA ASP A 198 10.28 11.16 31.27
C ASP A 198 8.88 10.66 31.71
N GLU A 199 8.02 10.20 30.79
CA GLU A 199 6.71 9.63 31.12
C GLU A 199 6.75 8.11 31.34
N LEU A 200 7.73 7.41 30.76
CA LEU A 200 7.85 5.96 30.87
C LEU A 200 8.33 5.52 32.27
N ASP A 201 9.02 6.37 33.00
CA ASP A 201 9.50 6.10 34.39
C ASP A 201 8.45 6.39 35.48
N ARG A 202 7.22 6.77 35.09
CA ARG A 202 6.15 7.14 36.03
C ARG A 202 5.02 6.12 36.18
N VAL A 203 5.12 4.98 35.51
CA VAL A 203 4.20 3.85 35.60
C VAL A 203 4.91 2.68 36.26
#